data_319c68e7f80657163e08a6b2c46b60c9
#
_entry.id   319c68e7f80657163e08a6b2c46b60c9
#
_cell.length_a   1.000
_cell.length_b   1.000
_cell.length_c   1.000
_cell.angle_alpha   90.00
_cell.angle_beta   90.00
_cell.angle_gamma   90.00
#
_symmetry.space_group_name_H-M   'P 1'
#
loop_
_entity.id
_entity.type
_entity.pdbx_description
1 polymer ?
#
loop_
_entity_poly.entity_id
_entity_poly.type
_entity_poly.pdbx_seq_one_letter_code
_entity_poly.pdbx_strand_id
1 'polypeptide(L)'
;LRKVTIPASVGSLFQTFYNLVDTWFAGRISAEAIGAIAKSFPIYFVIIAVGVGIGAATNASIGNLLGEKKINKASLFIAQSVVFAIVTSVIVTLFGLNASNFLLDVMGSDETSIALTREYLDIIFYGTFIVMIQISLNGALNAQGDTKSYRNVLIFSFFLNIFLNPL
;
A
#
# COMPACT_ATOMS: atom_id res chain seq x y z
N LEU A 1 6.05 23.97 9.16
CA LEU A 1 4.76 23.26 8.98
C LEU A 1 4.26 23.34 7.53
N ARG A 2 4.03 24.50 6.92
CA ARG A 2 3.49 24.62 5.54
C ARG A 2 4.30 23.84 4.48
N LYS A 3 5.64 23.81 4.60
CA LYS A 3 6.53 23.11 3.64
C LYS A 3 6.38 21.58 3.64
N VAL A 4 5.85 21.01 4.72
CA VAL A 4 5.60 19.57 4.86
C VAL A 4 4.13 19.25 4.63
N THR A 5 3.23 20.04 5.22
CA THR A 5 1.78 19.79 5.15
C THR A 5 1.22 19.91 3.73
N ILE A 6 1.58 20.99 3.00
CA ILE A 6 1.05 21.18 1.65
C ILE A 6 1.43 20.05 0.70
N PRO A 7 2.71 19.61 0.59
CA PRO A 7 3.05 18.48 -0.27
C PRO A 7 2.37 17.17 0.15
N ALA A 8 2.26 16.91 1.45
CA ALA A 8 1.58 15.72 1.95
C ALA A 8 0.08 15.72 1.57
N SER A 9 -0.62 16.86 1.76
CA SER A 9 -2.03 16.98 1.37
C SER A 9 -2.24 16.82 -0.13
N VAL A 10 -1.37 17.41 -0.95
CA VAL A 10 -1.42 17.23 -2.40
C VAL A 10 -1.20 15.75 -2.76
N GLY A 11 -0.25 15.07 -2.13
CA GLY A 11 -0.02 13.64 -2.33
C GLY A 11 -1.26 12.81 -2.01
N SER A 12 -1.90 13.05 -0.86
CA SER A 12 -3.13 12.35 -0.47
C SER A 12 -4.28 12.61 -1.45
N LEU A 13 -4.37 13.80 -2.01
CA LEU A 13 -5.38 14.13 -3.02
C LEU A 13 -5.17 13.31 -4.30
N PHE A 14 -3.94 13.21 -4.79
CA PHE A 14 -3.62 12.38 -5.95
C PHE A 14 -3.83 10.89 -5.67
N GLN A 15 -3.55 10.41 -4.46
CA GLN A 15 -3.88 9.04 -4.05
C GLN A 15 -5.41 8.78 -4.11
N THR A 16 -6.22 9.76 -3.68
CA THR A 16 -7.68 9.63 -3.77
C THR A 16 -8.15 9.61 -5.22
N PHE A 17 -7.60 10.47 -6.07
CA PHE A 17 -7.92 10.46 -7.50
C PHE A 17 -7.50 9.17 -8.20
N TYR A 18 -6.35 8.61 -7.84
CA TYR A 18 -5.90 7.31 -8.31
C TYR A 18 -6.96 6.23 -8.04
N ASN A 19 -7.39 6.10 -6.79
CA ASN A 19 -8.41 5.13 -6.39
C ASN A 19 -9.76 5.36 -7.07
N LEU A 20 -10.14 6.62 -7.31
CA LEU A 20 -11.37 6.97 -8.00
C LEU A 20 -11.34 6.54 -9.48
N VAL A 21 -10.20 6.74 -10.14
CA VAL A 21 -9.99 6.32 -11.54
C VAL A 21 -10.07 4.79 -11.64
N ASP A 22 -9.38 4.05 -10.75
CA ASP A 22 -9.43 2.59 -10.73
C ASP A 22 -10.87 2.07 -10.55
N THR A 23 -11.60 2.64 -9.60
CA THR A 23 -12.99 2.25 -9.35
C THR A 23 -13.89 2.54 -10.56
N TRP A 24 -13.66 3.68 -11.23
CA TRP A 24 -14.42 4.04 -12.43
C TRP A 24 -14.17 3.07 -13.59
N PHE A 25 -12.91 2.69 -13.83
CA PHE A 25 -12.58 1.70 -14.86
C PHE A 25 -13.12 0.31 -14.51
N ALA A 26 -13.00 -0.13 -13.27
CA ALA A 26 -13.58 -1.40 -12.81
C ALA A 26 -15.10 -1.44 -13.04
N GLY A 27 -15.79 -0.31 -12.80
CA GLY A 27 -17.22 -0.18 -13.05
C GLY A 27 -17.62 -0.27 -14.54
N ARG A 28 -16.68 -0.05 -15.43
CA ARG A 28 -16.90 -0.22 -16.88
C ARG A 28 -16.71 -1.66 -17.34
N ILE A 29 -16.00 -2.48 -16.58
CA ILE A 29 -15.80 -3.90 -16.90
C ILE A 29 -17.09 -4.65 -16.59
N SER A 30 -17.50 -4.70 -15.34
CA SER A 30 -18.77 -5.31 -14.92
C SER A 30 -19.17 -4.93 -13.49
N ALA A 31 -20.41 -5.19 -13.11
CA ALA A 31 -20.88 -5.04 -11.74
C ALA A 31 -20.19 -6.07 -10.80
N GLU A 32 -19.89 -7.26 -11.32
CA GLU A 32 -19.18 -8.32 -10.60
C GLU A 32 -17.74 -7.90 -10.26
N ALA A 33 -17.05 -7.17 -11.16
CA ALA A 33 -15.70 -6.63 -10.90
C ALA A 33 -15.71 -5.64 -9.71
N ILE A 34 -16.68 -4.73 -9.65
CA ILE A 34 -16.85 -3.85 -8.48
C ILE A 34 -17.14 -4.66 -7.22
N GLY A 35 -18.01 -5.68 -7.33
CA GLY A 35 -18.32 -6.59 -6.24
C GLY A 35 -17.08 -7.31 -5.70
N ALA A 36 -16.20 -7.79 -6.58
CA ALA A 36 -14.94 -8.44 -6.21
C ALA A 36 -13.99 -7.49 -5.47
N ILE A 37 -13.83 -6.24 -5.95
CA ILE A 37 -13.04 -5.21 -5.27
C ILE A 37 -13.64 -4.92 -3.88
N ALA A 38 -14.94 -4.74 -3.77
CA ALA A 38 -15.60 -4.46 -2.50
C ALA A 38 -15.41 -5.59 -1.47
N LYS A 39 -15.49 -6.85 -1.92
CA LYS A 39 -15.29 -8.03 -1.06
C LYS A 39 -13.83 -8.21 -0.64
N SER A 40 -12.86 -7.82 -1.47
CA SER A 40 -11.44 -7.87 -1.13
C SER A 40 -11.01 -6.78 -0.15
N PHE A 41 -11.79 -5.71 -0.01
CA PHE A 41 -11.44 -4.54 0.79
C PHE A 41 -11.08 -4.83 2.26
N PRO A 42 -11.81 -5.68 3.02
CA PRO A 42 -11.43 -6.01 4.40
C PRO A 42 -10.05 -6.68 4.49
N ILE A 43 -9.74 -7.56 3.55
CA ILE A 43 -8.46 -8.28 3.50
C ILE A 43 -7.33 -7.32 3.13
N TYR A 44 -7.55 -6.50 2.11
CA TYR A 44 -6.62 -5.45 1.71
C TYR A 44 -6.34 -4.45 2.84
N PHE A 45 -7.35 -4.12 3.65
CA PHE A 45 -7.20 -3.22 4.79
C PHE A 45 -6.25 -3.78 5.86
N VAL A 46 -6.25 -5.10 6.08
CA VAL A 46 -5.29 -5.75 6.99
C VAL A 46 -3.86 -5.59 6.48
N ILE A 47 -3.64 -5.78 5.17
CA ILE A 47 -2.33 -5.59 4.55
C ILE A 47 -1.84 -4.15 4.76
N ILE A 48 -2.71 -3.18 4.46
CA ILE A 48 -2.38 -1.76 4.66
C ILE A 48 -2.12 -1.43 6.12
N ALA A 49 -2.90 -1.97 7.06
CA ALA A 49 -2.71 -1.73 8.49
C ALA A 49 -1.33 -2.20 8.98
N VAL A 50 -0.89 -3.39 8.54
CA VAL A 50 0.45 -3.89 8.83
C VAL A 50 1.51 -2.97 8.22
N GLY A 51 1.34 -2.56 6.96
CA GLY A 51 2.24 -1.63 6.27
C GLY A 51 2.35 -0.30 7.00
N VAL A 52 1.22 0.30 7.38
CA VAL A 52 1.19 1.57 8.14
C VAL A 52 1.93 1.44 9.47
N GLY A 53 1.78 0.30 10.16
CA GLY A 53 2.55 0.01 11.38
C GLY A 53 4.07 0.02 11.13
N ILE A 54 4.52 -0.62 10.05
CA ILE A 54 5.93 -0.63 9.64
C ILE A 54 6.41 0.79 9.31
N GLY A 55 5.65 1.53 8.51
CA GLY A 55 5.98 2.90 8.12
C GLY A 55 6.08 3.85 9.32
N ALA A 56 5.15 3.75 10.26
CA ALA A 56 5.15 4.55 11.49
C ALA A 56 6.35 4.23 12.39
N ALA A 57 6.65 2.93 12.58
CA ALA A 57 7.82 2.50 13.35
C ALA A 57 9.13 2.96 12.70
N THR A 58 9.23 2.85 11.37
CA THR A 58 10.38 3.33 10.59
C THR A 58 10.56 4.83 10.75
N ASN A 59 9.48 5.60 10.58
CA ASN A 59 9.50 7.05 10.74
C ASN A 59 9.95 7.47 12.14
N ALA A 60 9.36 6.90 13.19
CA ALA A 60 9.69 7.24 14.57
C ALA A 60 11.15 6.88 14.91
N SER A 61 11.61 5.69 14.55
CA SER A 61 12.96 5.23 14.85
C SER A 61 14.03 6.05 14.14
N ILE A 62 13.85 6.33 12.86
CA ILE A 62 14.79 7.16 12.09
C ILE A 62 14.75 8.60 12.58
N GLY A 63 13.56 9.16 12.84
CA GLY A 63 13.43 10.51 13.37
C GLY A 63 14.18 10.69 14.70
N ASN A 64 14.08 9.73 15.61
CA ASN A 64 14.84 9.75 16.87
C ASN A 64 16.35 9.69 16.64
N LEU A 65 16.82 8.78 15.77
CA LEU A 65 18.25 8.64 15.46
C LEU A 65 18.83 9.92 14.81
N LEU A 66 18.05 10.57 13.95
CA LEU A 66 18.43 11.83 13.33
C LEU A 66 18.47 12.97 14.36
N GLY A 67 17.49 13.02 15.28
CA GLY A 67 17.48 13.96 16.40
C GLY A 67 18.69 13.81 17.32
N GLU A 68 19.15 12.58 17.54
CA GLU A 68 20.36 12.27 18.28
C GLU A 68 21.66 12.46 17.47
N LYS A 69 21.58 12.91 16.23
CA LYS A 69 22.71 13.07 15.28
C LYS A 69 23.46 11.76 14.97
N LYS A 70 22.81 10.62 15.13
CA LYS A 70 23.37 9.28 14.87
C LYS A 70 23.13 8.85 13.41
N ILE A 71 23.64 9.62 12.45
CA ILE A 71 23.37 9.47 11.01
C ILE A 71 23.67 8.03 10.50
N ASN A 72 24.83 7.47 10.89
CA ASN A 72 25.23 6.11 10.46
C ASN A 72 24.22 5.04 10.95
N LYS A 73 23.69 5.20 12.16
CA LYS A 73 22.67 4.30 12.70
C LYS A 73 21.32 4.48 11.98
N ALA A 74 20.97 5.72 11.65
CA ALA A 74 19.77 6.00 10.87
C ALA A 74 19.83 5.35 9.49
N SER A 75 20.97 5.45 8.79
CA SER A 75 21.17 4.79 7.49
C SER A 75 21.07 3.27 7.58
N LEU A 76 21.69 2.66 8.60
CA LEU A 76 21.59 1.22 8.84
C LEU A 76 20.14 0.81 9.14
N PHE A 77 19.41 1.61 9.93
CA PHE A 77 18.03 1.33 10.27
C PHE A 77 17.10 1.38 9.04
N ILE A 78 17.37 2.27 8.08
CA ILE A 78 16.63 2.30 6.80
C ILE A 78 16.78 0.96 6.09
N ALA A 79 18.00 0.44 5.96
CA ALA A 79 18.23 -0.85 5.31
C ALA A 79 17.52 -2.00 6.07
N GLN A 80 17.61 -2.00 7.40
CA GLN A 80 16.92 -2.99 8.24
C GLN A 80 15.40 -2.93 8.11
N SER A 81 14.82 -1.72 8.02
CA SER A 81 13.37 -1.54 7.87
C SER A 81 12.86 -2.08 6.52
N VAL A 82 13.66 -1.94 5.45
CA VAL A 82 13.34 -2.53 4.14
C VAL A 82 13.39 -4.06 4.20
N VAL A 83 14.43 -4.65 4.82
CA VAL A 83 14.51 -6.10 5.00
C VAL A 83 13.34 -6.61 5.86
N PHE A 84 12.98 -5.90 6.92
CA PHE A 84 11.83 -6.23 7.76
C PHE A 84 10.52 -6.15 6.97
N ALA A 85 10.35 -5.14 6.13
CA ALA A 85 9.19 -5.02 5.24
C ALA A 85 9.08 -6.20 4.26
N ILE A 86 10.20 -6.66 3.69
CA ILE A 86 10.25 -7.83 2.80
C ILE A 86 9.85 -9.09 3.57
N VAL A 87 10.45 -9.34 4.72
CA VAL A 87 10.14 -10.53 5.55
C VAL A 87 8.67 -10.53 5.95
N THR A 88 8.16 -9.39 6.41
CA THR A 88 6.75 -9.25 6.79
C THR A 88 5.83 -9.44 5.59
N SER A 89 6.19 -8.94 4.41
CA SER A 89 5.39 -9.14 3.19
C SER A 89 5.28 -10.62 2.81
N VAL A 90 6.37 -11.38 2.93
CA VAL A 90 6.35 -12.84 2.69
C VAL A 90 5.40 -13.54 3.66
N ILE A 91 5.48 -13.21 4.96
CA ILE A 91 4.58 -13.78 5.98
C ILE A 91 3.12 -13.44 5.66
N VAL A 92 2.82 -12.18 5.37
CA VAL A 92 1.46 -11.70 5.05
C VAL A 92 0.94 -12.38 3.78
N THR A 93 1.77 -12.51 2.75
CA THR A 93 1.40 -13.18 1.50
C THR A 93 1.10 -14.66 1.73
N LEU A 94 2.00 -15.39 2.39
CA LEU A 94 1.80 -16.82 2.67
C LEU A 94 0.55 -17.06 3.53
N PHE A 95 0.35 -16.26 4.56
CA PHE A 95 -0.83 -16.37 5.41
C PHE A 95 -2.10 -15.97 4.65
N GLY A 96 -2.06 -14.90 3.87
CA GLY A 96 -3.18 -14.39 3.10
C GLY A 96 -3.65 -15.37 2.01
N LEU A 97 -2.74 -15.94 1.23
CA LEU A 97 -3.06 -16.94 0.21
C LEU A 97 -3.72 -18.21 0.80
N ASN A 98 -3.30 -18.61 2.02
CA ASN A 98 -3.90 -19.76 2.69
C ASN A 98 -5.24 -19.43 3.38
N ALA A 99 -5.39 -18.22 3.90
CA ALA A 99 -6.60 -17.81 4.64
C ALA A 99 -7.71 -17.25 3.72
N SER A 100 -7.37 -16.80 2.52
CA SER A 100 -8.33 -16.14 1.61
C SER A 100 -9.56 -17.00 1.32
N ASN A 101 -9.38 -18.30 1.09
CA ASN A 101 -10.48 -19.24 0.82
C ASN A 101 -11.48 -19.27 1.99
N PHE A 102 -10.97 -19.49 3.19
CA PHE A 102 -11.80 -19.51 4.40
C PHE A 102 -12.55 -18.19 4.62
N LEU A 103 -11.87 -17.06 4.39
CA LEU A 103 -12.49 -15.74 4.56
C LEU A 103 -13.58 -15.49 3.53
N LEU A 104 -13.38 -15.87 2.27
CA LEU A 104 -14.38 -15.72 1.21
C LEU A 104 -15.59 -16.63 1.44
N ASP A 105 -15.40 -17.86 1.91
CA ASP A 105 -16.48 -18.80 2.26
C ASP A 105 -17.35 -18.23 3.41
N VAL A 106 -16.73 -17.64 4.42
CA VAL A 106 -17.43 -17.00 5.54
C VAL A 106 -18.23 -15.77 5.08
N MET A 107 -17.76 -15.06 4.06
CA MET A 107 -18.45 -13.88 3.51
C MET A 107 -19.70 -14.24 2.68
N GLY A 108 -19.97 -15.53 2.42
CA GLY A 108 -21.24 -16.00 1.86
C GLY A 108 -21.52 -15.51 0.45
N SER A 109 -20.60 -15.75 -0.50
CA SER A 109 -20.73 -15.31 -1.88
C SER A 109 -21.10 -16.47 -2.82
N ASP A 110 -21.67 -16.16 -3.98
CA ASP A 110 -21.84 -17.11 -5.08
C ASP A 110 -20.48 -17.51 -5.67
N GLU A 111 -20.38 -18.71 -6.26
CA GLU A 111 -19.13 -19.30 -6.75
C GLU A 111 -18.39 -18.41 -7.76
N THR A 112 -19.11 -17.76 -8.66
CA THR A 112 -18.56 -16.85 -9.68
C THR A 112 -17.91 -15.62 -9.03
N SER A 113 -18.57 -15.02 -8.04
CA SER A 113 -18.05 -13.86 -7.30
C SER A 113 -16.83 -14.22 -6.44
N ILE A 114 -16.80 -15.44 -5.88
CA ILE A 114 -15.64 -15.95 -5.14
C ILE A 114 -14.42 -16.07 -6.06
N ALA A 115 -14.59 -16.64 -7.27
CA ALA A 115 -13.51 -16.83 -8.22
C ALA A 115 -12.86 -15.49 -8.62
N LEU A 116 -13.66 -14.49 -9.01
CA LEU A 116 -13.18 -13.16 -9.37
C LEU A 116 -12.48 -12.46 -8.19
N THR A 117 -13.05 -12.57 -6.99
CA THR A 117 -12.45 -11.95 -5.79
C THR A 117 -11.12 -12.61 -5.46
N ARG A 118 -10.99 -13.93 -5.66
CA ARG A 118 -9.74 -14.65 -5.43
C ARG A 118 -8.65 -14.21 -6.42
N GLU A 119 -8.93 -14.17 -7.72
CA GLU A 119 -7.98 -13.69 -8.73
C GLU A 119 -7.46 -12.27 -8.38
N TYR A 120 -8.35 -11.40 -7.96
CA TYR A 120 -7.98 -10.05 -7.55
C TYR A 120 -7.11 -10.04 -6.29
N LEU A 121 -7.45 -10.85 -5.27
CA LEU A 121 -6.68 -10.97 -4.03
C LEU A 121 -5.29 -11.59 -4.26
N ASP A 122 -5.18 -12.58 -5.14
CA ASP A 122 -3.90 -13.21 -5.46
C ASP A 122 -2.91 -12.18 -6.03
N ILE A 123 -3.38 -11.31 -6.94
CA ILE A 123 -2.57 -10.20 -7.47
C ILE A 123 -2.13 -9.25 -6.35
N ILE A 124 -3.05 -8.90 -5.44
CA ILE A 124 -2.75 -8.04 -4.29
C ILE A 124 -1.69 -8.71 -3.39
N PHE A 125 -1.85 -10.00 -3.08
CA PHE A 125 -0.89 -10.72 -2.24
C PHE A 125 0.49 -10.80 -2.89
N TYR A 126 0.57 -11.11 -4.18
CA TYR A 126 1.85 -11.07 -4.91
C TYR A 126 2.46 -9.67 -4.97
N GLY A 127 1.64 -8.62 -5.03
CA GLY A 127 2.09 -7.23 -5.00
C GLY A 127 2.45 -6.68 -3.61
N THR A 128 2.10 -7.40 -2.54
CA THR A 128 2.25 -6.92 -1.15
C THR A 128 3.68 -6.51 -0.81
N PHE A 129 4.70 -7.20 -1.36
CA PHE A 129 6.10 -6.86 -1.08
C PHE A 129 6.46 -5.46 -1.60
N ILE A 130 5.94 -5.04 -2.76
CA ILE A 130 6.15 -3.70 -3.32
C ILE A 130 5.54 -2.66 -2.40
N VAL A 131 4.29 -2.90 -1.97
CA VAL A 131 3.54 -1.99 -1.09
C VAL A 131 4.25 -1.83 0.26
N MET A 132 4.70 -2.92 0.87
CA MET A 132 5.38 -2.90 2.17
C MET A 132 6.72 -2.14 2.10
N ILE A 133 7.52 -2.38 1.05
CA ILE A 133 8.78 -1.64 0.82
C ILE A 133 8.49 -0.16 0.61
N GLN A 134 7.50 0.18 -0.21
CA GLN A 134 7.10 1.56 -0.47
C GLN A 134 6.71 2.29 0.81
N ILE A 135 5.89 1.67 1.67
CA ILE A 135 5.44 2.27 2.92
C ILE A 135 6.62 2.46 3.90
N SER A 136 7.53 1.47 3.98
CA SER A 136 8.74 1.58 4.79
C SER A 136 9.63 2.73 4.33
N LEU A 137 9.91 2.83 3.03
CA LEU A 137 10.71 3.92 2.46
C LEU A 137 10.05 5.28 2.63
N ASN A 138 8.71 5.35 2.50
CA ASN A 138 7.96 6.59 2.78
C ASN A 138 8.10 7.01 4.24
N GLY A 139 8.08 6.06 5.19
CA GLY A 139 8.36 6.31 6.59
C GLY A 139 9.75 6.94 6.79
N ALA A 140 10.77 6.42 6.09
CA ALA A 140 12.13 6.95 6.14
C ALA A 140 12.24 8.37 5.54
N LEU A 141 11.56 8.66 4.43
CA LEU A 141 11.50 9.99 3.82
C LEU A 141 10.79 10.99 4.74
N ASN A 142 9.68 10.59 5.34
CA ASN A 142 8.93 11.43 6.27
C ASN A 142 9.76 11.80 7.51
N ALA A 143 10.57 10.84 8.04
CA ALA A 143 11.48 11.10 9.14
C ALA A 143 12.54 12.17 8.82
N GLN A 144 12.91 12.29 7.55
CA GLN A 144 13.85 13.29 7.04
C GLN A 144 13.14 14.61 6.65
N GLY A 145 11.82 14.67 6.77
CA GLY A 145 11.01 15.82 6.35
C GLY A 145 10.82 15.94 4.84
N ASP A 146 11.19 14.90 4.07
CA ASP A 146 10.98 14.85 2.61
C ASP A 146 9.61 14.26 2.26
N THR A 147 8.63 15.11 2.24
CA THR A 147 7.27 14.77 1.75
C THR A 147 7.09 15.06 0.26
N LYS A 148 8.08 15.72 -0.37
CA LYS A 148 7.98 16.10 -1.78
C LYS A 148 8.26 14.93 -2.71
N SER A 149 9.25 14.10 -2.38
CA SER A 149 9.60 12.92 -3.16
C SER A 149 8.41 11.96 -3.27
N TYR A 150 7.77 11.64 -2.15
CA TYR A 150 6.58 10.78 -2.15
C TYR A 150 5.42 11.38 -2.94
N ARG A 151 5.12 12.66 -2.74
CA ARG A 151 4.12 13.37 -3.55
C ARG A 151 4.37 13.26 -5.05
N ASN A 152 5.62 13.45 -5.48
CA ASN A 152 5.97 13.38 -6.91
C ASN A 152 5.75 11.97 -7.48
N VAL A 153 6.06 10.94 -6.70
CA VAL A 153 5.74 9.54 -7.06
C VAL A 153 4.24 9.35 -7.21
N LEU A 154 3.43 9.85 -6.28
CA LEU A 154 1.96 9.74 -6.36
C LEU A 154 1.38 10.46 -7.58
N ILE A 155 1.89 11.65 -7.90
CA ILE A 155 1.48 12.39 -9.10
C ILE A 155 1.83 11.60 -10.36
N PHE A 156 3.07 11.10 -10.46
CA PHE A 156 3.50 10.29 -11.60
C PHE A 156 2.67 9.01 -11.73
N SER A 157 2.44 8.30 -10.63
CA SER A 157 1.64 7.08 -10.61
C SER A 157 0.19 7.33 -11.04
N PHE A 158 -0.40 8.47 -10.66
CA PHE A 158 -1.74 8.85 -11.09
C PHE A 158 -1.84 9.00 -12.61
N PHE A 159 -0.90 9.72 -13.24
CA PHE A 159 -0.90 9.86 -14.70
C PHE A 159 -0.63 8.54 -15.40
N LEU A 160 0.31 7.74 -14.87
CA LEU A 160 0.60 6.41 -15.40
C LEU A 160 -0.64 5.50 -15.33
N ASN A 161 -1.40 5.54 -14.24
CA ASN A 161 -2.62 4.79 -14.03
C ASN A 161 -3.69 5.13 -15.09
N ILE A 162 -3.88 6.42 -15.40
CA ILE A 162 -4.82 6.84 -16.46
C ILE A 162 -4.44 6.24 -17.83
N PHE A 163 -3.14 6.08 -18.12
CA PHE A 163 -2.68 5.49 -19.36
C PHE A 163 -2.78 3.95 -19.38
N LEU A 164 -2.57 3.30 -18.24
CA LEU A 164 -2.55 1.83 -18.16
C LEU A 164 -3.94 1.21 -18.02
N ASN A 165 -4.87 1.89 -17.35
CA ASN A 165 -6.21 1.35 -17.12
C ASN A 165 -7.05 1.05 -18.37
N PRO A 166 -6.88 1.75 -19.53
CA PRO A 166 -7.61 1.41 -20.73
C PRO A 166 -7.04 0.21 -21.50
N LEU A 167 -5.84 -0.30 -21.14
CA LEU A 167 -5.14 -1.40 -21.81
C LEU A 167 -5.58 -2.75 -21.27
#